data_c2e41968b62af4f302c44f48a18148c5
#
_entry.id   c2e41968b62af4f302c44f48a18148c5
#
_cell.length_a   1.000
_cell.length_b   1.000
_cell.length_c   1.000
_cell.angle_alpha   90.00
_cell.angle_beta   90.00
_cell.angle_gamma   90.00
#
_symmetry.space_group_name_H-M   'P 1'
#
loop_
_entity.id
_entity.type
_entity.pdbx_description
1 polymer ?
#
loop_
_entity_poly.entity_id
_entity_poly.type
_entity_poly.pdbx_seq_one_letter_code
_entity_poly.pdbx_strand_id
1 'polypeptide(L)'
;MKNANQIKFNPSGKLIIMQVSDPQDMKYVRPAMVKMLNNAYDAVKPDLVLFTGDNILGNHLLDARIGNRQIASGKEATLKVMRESIDNIAAPLQRRGIPFAMIYGNHDDRNLVSKDEQADIFRSYSCCLPMNIDDPTVDCDTYNIPVLDSEGKKQIFNIWMLDCAWYDKAQDKCYERIKPETVEWFRRTSSALTAENGGSPIPSLMFLHIPLPETLELFEKCPTGEGAVFKSHDGSYYRFKPGCGSGSLGELPAVLEDGAGLFDAALECGGVKAIVTGHDHVNC
;
A
#
# COMPACT_ATOMS: atom_id res chain seq x y z
N MET A 1 4.65 20.68 22.04
CA MET A 1 3.82 19.45 22.00
C MET A 1 4.76 18.32 21.58
N LYS A 2 4.86 17.21 22.31
CA LYS A 2 5.65 16.05 21.86
C LYS A 2 4.95 15.55 20.59
N ASN A 3 5.70 15.42 19.49
CA ASN A 3 5.19 14.84 18.24
C ASN A 3 4.78 13.40 18.53
N ALA A 4 3.50 13.15 18.73
CA ALA A 4 2.94 11.87 19.15
C ALA A 4 3.10 10.76 18.10
N ASN A 5 3.56 11.09 16.90
CA ASN A 5 3.59 10.18 15.74
C ASN A 5 5.00 10.04 15.10
N GLN A 6 6.07 10.28 15.85
CA GLN A 6 7.41 9.98 15.34
C GLN A 6 7.65 8.47 15.33
N ILE A 7 7.93 7.92 14.15
CA ILE A 7 8.33 6.50 14.00
C ILE A 7 9.82 6.38 14.27
N LYS A 8 10.20 5.46 15.16
CA LYS A 8 11.59 5.22 15.54
C LYS A 8 11.82 3.79 15.97
N PHE A 9 13.07 3.36 15.85
CA PHE A 9 13.48 2.10 16.43
C PHE A 9 13.38 2.14 17.96
N ASN A 10 13.08 1.00 18.54
CA ASN A 10 13.16 0.85 19.99
C ASN A 10 14.63 0.75 20.45
N PRO A 11 14.93 0.81 21.78
CA PRO A 11 16.30 0.71 22.28
C PRO A 11 17.05 -0.58 21.91
N SER A 12 16.35 -1.64 21.52
CA SER A 12 16.97 -2.88 21.03
C SER A 12 17.22 -2.87 19.51
N GLY A 13 16.99 -1.74 18.83
CA GLY A 13 17.17 -1.59 17.39
C GLY A 13 16.10 -2.26 16.53
N LYS A 14 14.90 -2.49 17.09
CA LYS A 14 13.78 -3.12 16.38
C LYS A 14 12.65 -2.13 16.14
N LEU A 15 11.96 -2.30 15.01
CA LEU A 15 10.70 -1.66 14.67
C LEU A 15 9.81 -2.75 14.06
N ILE A 16 8.62 -2.95 14.62
CA ILE A 16 7.66 -3.93 14.13
C ILE A 16 6.66 -3.20 13.22
N ILE A 17 6.76 -3.47 11.93
CA ILE A 17 5.81 -2.96 10.92
C ILE A 17 4.87 -4.10 10.55
N MET A 18 3.58 -3.84 10.59
CA MET A 18 2.55 -4.77 10.14
C MET A 18 1.93 -4.21 8.86
N GLN A 19 2.07 -4.95 7.75
CA GLN A 19 1.33 -4.67 6.53
C GLN A 19 -0.08 -5.24 6.63
N VAL A 20 -1.05 -4.45 6.20
CA VAL A 20 -2.44 -4.87 5.96
C VAL A 20 -2.79 -4.45 4.55
N SER A 21 -3.04 -5.42 3.67
CA SER A 21 -3.47 -5.19 2.30
C SER A 21 -4.85 -5.76 2.08
N ASP A 22 -5.59 -5.16 1.17
CA ASP A 22 -6.83 -5.70 0.63
C ASP A 22 -7.91 -6.05 1.71
N PRO A 23 -8.12 -5.23 2.76
CA PRO A 23 -9.25 -5.44 3.66
C PRO A 23 -10.59 -5.30 2.93
N GLN A 24 -10.66 -4.46 1.93
CA GLN A 24 -11.57 -4.40 0.78
C GLN A 24 -13.04 -4.72 1.12
N ASP A 25 -13.54 -4.16 2.21
CA ASP A 25 -14.93 -4.28 2.60
C ASP A 25 -15.69 -2.96 2.45
N MET A 26 -17.01 -3.08 2.35
CA MET A 26 -17.93 -1.96 2.33
C MET A 26 -18.51 -1.70 3.72
N LYS A 27 -19.54 -0.85 3.79
CA LYS A 27 -20.30 -0.57 5.00
C LYS A 27 -20.68 -1.82 5.82
N TYR A 28 -21.08 -2.88 5.15
CA TYR A 28 -21.41 -4.17 5.77
C TYR A 28 -20.19 -5.07 5.81
N VAL A 29 -19.27 -4.68 6.67
CA VAL A 29 -17.99 -5.35 6.87
C VAL A 29 -18.19 -6.77 7.38
N ARG A 30 -17.39 -7.68 6.88
CA ARG A 30 -17.35 -9.06 7.39
C ARG A 30 -16.85 -9.07 8.83
N PRO A 31 -17.65 -9.52 9.81
CA PRO A 31 -17.23 -9.54 11.23
C PRO A 31 -15.95 -10.35 11.45
N ALA A 32 -15.73 -11.39 10.61
CA ALA A 32 -14.53 -12.21 10.67
C ALA A 32 -13.25 -11.41 10.34
N MET A 33 -13.30 -10.52 9.35
CA MET A 33 -12.16 -9.65 8.98
C MET A 33 -11.82 -8.70 10.13
N VAL A 34 -12.81 -8.01 10.68
CA VAL A 34 -12.59 -7.09 11.84
C VAL A 34 -12.02 -7.84 13.03
N LYS A 35 -12.54 -9.04 13.33
CA LYS A 35 -12.02 -9.89 14.40
C LYS A 35 -10.58 -10.33 14.15
N MET A 36 -10.28 -10.74 12.90
CA MET A 36 -8.93 -11.13 12.50
C MET A 36 -7.94 -9.98 12.69
N LEU A 37 -8.25 -8.78 12.19
CA LEU A 37 -7.40 -7.60 12.36
C LEU A 37 -7.16 -7.27 13.84
N ASN A 38 -8.22 -7.25 14.64
CA ASN A 38 -8.08 -6.97 16.08
C ASN A 38 -7.19 -8.00 16.77
N ASN A 39 -7.38 -9.29 16.49
CA ASN A 39 -6.54 -10.36 17.04
C ASN A 39 -5.07 -10.22 16.60
N ALA A 40 -4.84 -9.86 15.33
CA ALA A 40 -3.51 -9.64 14.80
C ALA A 40 -2.81 -8.45 15.48
N TYR A 41 -3.50 -7.32 15.66
CA TYR A 41 -2.96 -6.16 16.38
C TYR A 41 -2.59 -6.50 17.81
N ASP A 42 -3.42 -7.29 18.51
CA ASP A 42 -3.17 -7.69 19.91
C ASP A 42 -2.05 -8.72 20.01
N ALA A 43 -1.88 -9.60 19.04
CA ALA A 43 -0.84 -10.63 19.02
C ALA A 43 0.52 -10.07 18.59
N VAL A 44 0.54 -9.28 17.50
CA VAL A 44 1.78 -8.73 16.91
C VAL A 44 2.29 -7.52 17.69
N LYS A 45 1.37 -6.68 18.18
CA LYS A 45 1.65 -5.39 18.85
C LYS A 45 2.59 -4.53 18.00
N PRO A 46 2.17 -4.19 16.75
CA PRO A 46 3.02 -3.45 15.84
C PRO A 46 3.30 -2.04 16.34
N ASP A 47 4.47 -1.52 16.03
CA ASP A 47 4.84 -0.12 16.24
C ASP A 47 4.25 0.79 15.14
N LEU A 48 3.94 0.21 13.98
CA LEU A 48 3.36 0.87 12.82
C LEU A 48 2.54 -0.11 12.00
N VAL A 49 1.36 0.31 11.55
CA VAL A 49 0.56 -0.42 10.57
C VAL A 49 0.57 0.34 9.24
N LEU A 50 0.82 -0.39 8.14
CA LEU A 50 0.77 0.15 6.79
C LEU A 50 -0.38 -0.52 6.02
N PHE A 51 -1.37 0.27 5.65
CA PHE A 51 -2.41 -0.14 4.72
C PHE A 51 -1.89 0.05 3.30
N THR A 52 -1.77 -1.03 2.56
CA THR A 52 -1.12 -1.03 1.23
C THR A 52 -2.11 -1.17 0.09
N GLY A 53 -3.23 -0.49 0.20
CA GLY A 53 -4.23 -0.37 -0.85
C GLY A 53 -5.41 -1.33 -0.72
N ASP A 54 -6.41 -1.09 -1.57
CA ASP A 54 -7.72 -1.73 -1.54
C ASP A 54 -8.30 -1.74 -0.13
N ASN A 55 -8.24 -0.57 0.49
CA ASN A 55 -8.68 -0.36 1.88
C ASN A 55 -10.18 -0.53 2.04
N ILE A 56 -10.91 -0.16 1.00
CA ILE A 56 -12.36 -0.30 0.87
C ILE A 56 -12.72 -0.81 -0.53
N LEU A 57 -13.92 -1.34 -0.67
CA LEU A 57 -14.46 -1.71 -1.98
C LEU A 57 -15.13 -0.50 -2.64
N GLY A 58 -14.30 0.54 -2.92
CA GLY A 58 -14.76 1.86 -3.35
C GLY A 58 -15.53 1.86 -4.65
N ASN A 59 -15.14 1.07 -5.64
CA ASN A 59 -15.80 0.97 -6.93
C ASN A 59 -17.25 0.45 -6.84
N HIS A 60 -17.60 -0.29 -5.80
CA HIS A 60 -18.96 -0.78 -5.58
C HIS A 60 -19.86 0.19 -4.83
N LEU A 61 -19.32 1.31 -4.36
CA LEU A 61 -20.12 2.38 -3.74
C LEU A 61 -20.93 3.18 -4.75
N LEU A 62 -20.62 3.08 -6.04
CA LEU A 62 -21.33 3.77 -7.12
C LEU A 62 -22.27 2.88 -7.90
N ASP A 63 -21.92 1.63 -8.04
CA ASP A 63 -22.63 0.71 -8.92
C ASP A 63 -23.84 0.11 -8.23
N ALA A 64 -24.89 0.02 -8.99
CA ALA A 64 -26.20 -0.14 -8.47
C ALA A 64 -26.42 -1.37 -7.60
N ARG A 65 -25.91 -2.46 -7.63
CA ARG A 65 -26.29 -3.59 -6.75
C ARG A 65 -25.38 -4.80 -6.95
N ILE A 66 -24.83 -5.27 -5.88
CA ILE A 66 -24.33 -6.64 -5.83
C ILE A 66 -25.31 -7.43 -4.96
N GLY A 67 -26.12 -8.27 -5.57
CA GLY A 67 -27.20 -8.94 -4.87
C GLY A 67 -28.20 -7.94 -4.26
N ASN A 68 -28.51 -8.08 -2.97
CA ASN A 68 -29.43 -7.18 -2.24
C ASN A 68 -28.72 -5.94 -1.64
N ARG A 69 -27.48 -5.68 -2.00
CA ARG A 69 -26.71 -4.55 -1.46
C ARG A 69 -27.06 -3.29 -2.21
N GLN A 70 -27.59 -2.33 -1.47
CA GLN A 70 -27.92 -1.01 -1.99
C GLN A 70 -26.69 -0.12 -1.86
N ILE A 71 -26.27 0.44 -2.97
CA ILE A 71 -25.11 1.31 -3.06
C ILE A 71 -25.54 2.75 -2.82
N ALA A 72 -24.63 3.52 -2.26
CA ALA A 72 -24.84 4.92 -2.01
C ALA A 72 -25.14 5.65 -3.33
N SER A 73 -26.23 6.42 -3.36
CA SER A 73 -26.57 7.30 -4.47
C SER A 73 -26.12 8.72 -4.16
N GLY A 74 -25.14 9.20 -4.95
CA GLY A 74 -24.60 10.55 -4.82
C GLY A 74 -23.42 10.64 -3.83
N LYS A 75 -22.68 11.74 -3.94
CA LYS A 75 -21.39 11.96 -3.28
C LYS A 75 -21.49 11.94 -1.75
N GLU A 76 -22.49 12.60 -1.16
CA GLU A 76 -22.66 12.67 0.27
C GLU A 76 -22.94 11.30 0.89
N ALA A 77 -23.80 10.51 0.24
CA ALA A 77 -24.08 9.15 0.68
C ALA A 77 -22.86 8.24 0.54
N THR A 78 -22.06 8.43 -0.52
CA THR A 78 -20.79 7.71 -0.72
C THR A 78 -19.80 8.03 0.40
N LEU A 79 -19.60 9.31 0.73
CA LEU A 79 -18.73 9.75 1.83
C LEU A 79 -19.14 9.13 3.17
N LYS A 80 -20.45 9.07 3.44
CA LYS A 80 -20.95 8.44 4.66
C LYS A 80 -20.57 6.96 4.73
N VAL A 81 -20.81 6.22 3.65
CA VAL A 81 -20.48 4.78 3.60
C VAL A 81 -18.97 4.56 3.69
N MET A 82 -18.16 5.41 3.06
CA MET A 82 -16.70 5.36 3.19
C MET A 82 -16.23 5.54 4.63
N ARG A 83 -16.78 6.55 5.33
CA ARG A 83 -16.46 6.76 6.75
C ARG A 83 -16.75 5.54 7.59
N GLU A 84 -17.93 4.94 7.40
CA GLU A 84 -18.32 3.71 8.10
C GLU A 84 -17.42 2.53 7.77
N SER A 85 -16.94 2.42 6.51
CA SER A 85 -16.03 1.36 6.08
C SER A 85 -14.63 1.56 6.65
N ILE A 86 -14.09 2.76 6.53
CA ILE A 86 -12.75 3.11 7.04
C ILE A 86 -12.70 2.99 8.57
N ASP A 87 -13.80 3.33 9.27
CA ASP A 87 -13.87 3.21 10.73
C ASP A 87 -13.63 1.77 11.20
N ASN A 88 -14.02 0.77 10.43
CA ASN A 88 -13.79 -0.63 10.78
C ASN A 88 -12.32 -1.04 10.79
N ILE A 89 -11.46 -0.37 10.02
CA ILE A 89 -10.02 -0.66 9.95
C ILE A 89 -9.18 0.33 10.74
N ALA A 90 -9.55 1.60 10.80
CA ALA A 90 -8.79 2.67 11.45
C ALA A 90 -9.11 2.85 12.95
N ALA A 91 -10.39 2.76 13.36
CA ALA A 91 -10.76 2.94 14.75
C ALA A 91 -10.14 1.89 15.70
N PRO A 92 -9.93 0.62 15.33
CA PRO A 92 -9.18 -0.32 16.15
C PRO A 92 -7.75 0.13 16.48
N LEU A 93 -7.06 0.77 15.53
CA LEU A 93 -5.71 1.32 15.72
C LEU A 93 -5.75 2.56 16.61
N GLN A 94 -6.68 3.47 16.33
CA GLN A 94 -6.90 4.66 17.16
C GLN A 94 -7.12 4.30 18.64
N ARG A 95 -7.95 3.29 18.93
CA ARG A 95 -8.19 2.83 20.31
C ARG A 95 -6.94 2.27 21.00
N ARG A 96 -6.00 1.74 20.23
CA ARG A 96 -4.73 1.17 20.73
C ARG A 96 -3.59 2.19 20.74
N GLY A 97 -3.80 3.37 20.13
CA GLY A 97 -2.73 4.35 19.93
C GLY A 97 -1.63 3.86 18.98
N ILE A 98 -1.96 2.95 18.06
CA ILE A 98 -1.01 2.42 17.08
C ILE A 98 -1.00 3.36 15.88
N PRO A 99 0.17 3.95 15.53
CA PRO A 99 0.30 4.75 14.31
C PRO A 99 0.01 3.92 13.07
N PHE A 100 -0.60 4.56 12.07
CA PHE A 100 -0.79 3.93 10.77
C PHE A 100 -0.57 4.92 9.62
N ALA A 101 -0.25 4.37 8.45
CA ALA A 101 -0.17 5.07 7.18
C ALA A 101 -0.91 4.26 6.11
N MET A 102 -1.24 4.87 4.98
CA MET A 102 -1.99 4.21 3.92
C MET A 102 -1.59 4.68 2.53
N ILE A 103 -1.75 3.80 1.56
CA ILE A 103 -1.85 4.13 0.13
C ILE A 103 -3.17 3.60 -0.41
N TYR A 104 -3.57 4.06 -1.57
CA TYR A 104 -4.74 3.53 -2.28
C TYR A 104 -4.37 2.37 -3.19
N GLY A 105 -5.36 1.50 -3.43
CA GLY A 105 -5.34 0.49 -4.49
C GLY A 105 -6.31 0.87 -5.60
N ASN A 106 -6.43 -0.02 -6.58
CA ASN A 106 -7.28 0.21 -7.75
C ASN A 106 -8.80 0.15 -7.46
N HIS A 107 -9.19 -0.39 -6.32
CA HIS A 107 -10.60 -0.39 -5.88
C HIS A 107 -11.00 0.81 -5.02
N ASP A 108 -10.07 1.53 -4.44
CA ASP A 108 -10.37 2.64 -3.53
C ASP A 108 -10.93 3.87 -4.25
N ASP A 109 -10.46 4.18 -5.45
CA ASP A 109 -10.65 5.48 -6.11
C ASP A 109 -11.83 5.52 -7.10
N ARG A 110 -12.33 4.38 -7.56
CA ARG A 110 -13.38 4.29 -8.59
C ARG A 110 -14.76 4.66 -8.04
N ASN A 111 -14.94 5.93 -7.66
CA ASN A 111 -16.19 6.45 -7.10
C ASN A 111 -16.30 7.98 -7.26
N LEU A 112 -17.35 8.60 -6.66
CA LEU A 112 -17.62 10.04 -6.75
C LEU A 112 -16.72 10.90 -5.84
N VAL A 113 -16.04 10.30 -4.88
CA VAL A 113 -15.18 10.98 -3.91
C VAL A 113 -13.76 11.03 -4.44
N SER A 114 -13.07 12.15 -4.31
CA SER A 114 -11.66 12.23 -4.72
C SER A 114 -10.75 11.54 -3.70
N LYS A 115 -9.52 11.20 -4.12
CA LYS A 115 -8.48 10.67 -3.21
C LYS A 115 -8.26 11.61 -2.01
N ASP A 116 -8.19 12.92 -2.23
CA ASP A 116 -8.01 13.90 -1.15
C ASP A 116 -9.16 13.88 -0.13
N GLU A 117 -10.40 13.83 -0.62
CA GLU A 117 -11.56 13.74 0.27
C GLU A 117 -11.63 12.43 1.06
N GLN A 118 -11.16 11.33 0.47
CA GLN A 118 -10.99 10.06 1.18
C GLN A 118 -9.84 10.15 2.19
N ALA A 119 -8.73 10.78 1.81
CA ALA A 119 -7.59 11.01 2.70
C ALA A 119 -7.99 11.82 3.94
N ASP A 120 -8.92 12.77 3.81
CA ASP A 120 -9.43 13.54 4.95
C ASP A 120 -10.17 12.67 5.97
N ILE A 121 -10.77 11.56 5.53
CA ILE A 121 -11.35 10.59 6.46
C ILE A 121 -10.25 9.91 7.27
N PHE A 122 -9.19 9.43 6.64
CA PHE A 122 -8.05 8.82 7.35
C PHE A 122 -7.32 9.83 8.25
N ARG A 123 -7.10 11.07 7.77
CA ARG A 123 -6.49 12.16 8.53
C ARG A 123 -7.29 12.58 9.77
N SER A 124 -8.57 12.25 9.83
CA SER A 124 -9.39 12.51 11.02
C SER A 124 -9.00 11.65 12.24
N TYR A 125 -8.26 10.57 12.03
CA TYR A 125 -7.71 9.76 13.11
C TYR A 125 -6.36 10.31 13.56
N SER A 126 -6.20 10.60 14.84
CA SER A 126 -4.98 11.21 15.40
C SER A 126 -3.74 10.31 15.29
N CYS A 127 -3.91 9.02 15.07
CA CYS A 127 -2.83 8.07 14.85
C CYS A 127 -2.50 7.86 13.34
N CYS A 128 -3.24 8.50 12.43
CA CYS A 128 -2.85 8.54 11.02
C CYS A 128 -1.59 9.38 10.85
N LEU A 129 -0.57 8.83 10.20
CA LEU A 129 0.64 9.58 9.89
C LEU A 129 0.36 10.61 8.78
N PRO A 130 1.15 11.71 8.74
CA PRO A 130 1.00 12.71 7.68
C PRO A 130 1.17 12.09 6.30
N MET A 131 0.21 12.35 5.43
CA MET A 131 0.26 12.07 4.00
C MET A 131 0.78 13.30 3.25
N ASN A 132 1.06 13.16 1.95
CA ASN A 132 1.44 14.31 1.13
C ASN A 132 0.28 15.33 1.07
N ILE A 133 0.58 16.58 1.43
CA ILE A 133 -0.32 17.74 1.30
C ILE A 133 0.38 18.95 0.68
N ASP A 134 1.69 18.90 0.58
CA ASP A 134 2.53 20.07 0.23
C ASP A 134 3.07 20.01 -1.19
N ASP A 135 3.25 18.83 -1.77
CA ASP A 135 3.75 18.64 -3.13
C ASP A 135 2.59 18.29 -4.09
N PRO A 136 2.11 19.25 -4.88
CA PRO A 136 0.99 19.05 -5.81
C PRO A 136 1.38 18.27 -7.07
N THR A 137 2.65 17.89 -7.23
CA THR A 137 3.11 17.12 -8.40
C THR A 137 2.80 15.64 -8.29
N VAL A 138 2.47 15.16 -7.09
CA VAL A 138 2.11 13.76 -6.83
C VAL A 138 0.84 13.66 -6.01
N ASP A 139 0.18 12.52 -6.07
CA ASP A 139 -1.07 12.28 -5.33
C ASP A 139 -0.84 12.23 -3.80
N CYS A 140 -1.90 12.43 -3.04
CA CYS A 140 -1.83 12.55 -1.57
C CYS A 140 -1.29 11.30 -0.86
N ASP A 141 -1.33 10.13 -1.52
CA ASP A 141 -0.81 8.86 -1.03
C ASP A 141 0.61 8.53 -1.56
N THR A 142 1.28 9.50 -2.21
CA THR A 142 2.71 9.44 -2.52
C THR A 142 3.50 10.27 -1.53
N TYR A 143 4.17 9.62 -0.59
CA TYR A 143 4.96 10.28 0.46
C TYR A 143 5.99 9.33 1.07
N ASN A 144 6.83 9.83 1.95
CA ASN A 144 7.74 8.99 2.72
C ASN A 144 7.58 9.21 4.23
N ILE A 145 7.96 8.19 4.98
CA ILE A 145 7.92 8.19 6.45
C ILE A 145 9.35 8.05 6.95
N PRO A 146 9.92 9.11 7.55
CA PRO A 146 11.21 9.03 8.19
C PRO A 146 11.14 8.14 9.45
N VAL A 147 12.09 7.22 9.57
CA VAL A 147 12.24 6.38 10.76
C VAL A 147 13.53 6.78 11.47
N LEU A 148 13.38 7.18 12.71
CA LEU A 148 14.49 7.70 13.51
C LEU A 148 15.21 6.58 14.29
N ASP A 149 16.40 6.90 14.74
CA ASP A 149 17.12 6.08 15.72
C ASP A 149 16.33 5.93 17.03
N SER A 150 16.79 5.10 17.92
CA SER A 150 16.11 4.85 19.21
C SER A 150 16.02 6.09 20.11
N GLU A 151 16.91 7.07 19.91
CA GLU A 151 16.87 8.34 20.64
C GLU A 151 15.89 9.35 20.01
N GLY A 152 15.42 9.10 18.78
CA GLY A 152 14.52 9.97 18.03
C GLY A 152 15.22 11.22 17.49
N LYS A 153 16.52 11.14 17.20
CA LYS A 153 17.34 12.28 16.80
C LYS A 153 17.74 12.27 15.33
N LYS A 154 18.11 11.09 14.81
CA LYS A 154 18.63 10.94 13.46
C LYS A 154 17.74 10.00 12.65
N GLN A 155 17.40 10.40 11.43
CA GLN A 155 16.78 9.48 10.49
C GLN A 155 17.82 8.43 10.05
N ILE A 156 17.51 7.16 10.24
CA ILE A 156 18.39 6.05 9.89
C ILE A 156 17.72 5.02 8.98
N PHE A 157 16.41 5.17 8.76
CA PHE A 157 15.65 4.35 7.84
C PHE A 157 14.53 5.18 7.21
N ASN A 158 13.98 4.72 6.08
CA ASN A 158 12.87 5.39 5.41
C ASN A 158 11.85 4.38 4.92
N ILE A 159 10.59 4.78 4.85
CA ILE A 159 9.50 4.01 4.24
C ILE A 159 8.90 4.87 3.13
N TRP A 160 8.88 4.33 1.92
CA TRP A 160 8.25 4.94 0.76
C TRP A 160 6.84 4.39 0.63
N MET A 161 5.85 5.27 0.54
CA MET A 161 4.45 4.99 0.28
C MET A 161 4.14 5.61 -1.08
N LEU A 162 3.90 4.80 -2.11
CA LEU A 162 3.79 5.29 -3.49
C LEU A 162 2.47 4.87 -4.13
N ASP A 163 1.79 5.84 -4.73
CA ASP A 163 0.61 5.60 -5.55
C ASP A 163 0.96 4.86 -6.85
N CYS A 164 0.13 3.91 -7.21
CA CYS A 164 0.32 3.11 -8.42
C CYS A 164 -0.99 2.85 -9.18
N ALA A 165 -2.09 3.48 -8.79
CA ALA A 165 -3.36 3.35 -9.48
C ALA A 165 -4.22 4.60 -9.33
N TRP A 166 -4.96 4.98 -10.37
CA TRP A 166 -5.93 6.06 -10.30
C TRP A 166 -7.11 5.85 -11.24
N TYR A 167 -8.23 6.47 -10.93
CA TYR A 167 -9.44 6.43 -11.73
C TYR A 167 -9.69 7.76 -12.46
N ASP A 168 -9.74 7.68 -13.78
CA ASP A 168 -10.18 8.80 -14.62
C ASP A 168 -11.70 8.78 -14.75
N LYS A 169 -12.35 9.68 -14.02
CA LYS A 169 -13.83 9.82 -14.02
C LYS A 169 -14.41 10.24 -15.37
N ALA A 170 -13.63 10.96 -16.19
CA ALA A 170 -14.10 11.42 -17.49
C ALA A 170 -14.14 10.30 -18.52
N GLN A 171 -13.21 9.35 -18.40
CA GLN A 171 -13.09 8.20 -19.30
C GLN A 171 -13.71 6.92 -18.73
N ASP A 172 -14.19 6.94 -17.47
CA ASP A 172 -14.62 5.74 -16.72
C ASP A 172 -13.58 4.63 -16.80
N LYS A 173 -12.31 4.99 -16.57
CA LYS A 173 -11.19 4.06 -16.71
C LYS A 173 -10.28 4.10 -15.48
N CYS A 174 -9.99 2.91 -14.95
CA CYS A 174 -8.91 2.72 -13.98
C CYS A 174 -7.59 2.54 -14.72
N TYR A 175 -6.55 3.21 -14.26
CA TYR A 175 -5.19 3.06 -14.73
C TYR A 175 -4.35 2.44 -13.62
N GLU A 176 -3.79 1.28 -13.90
CA GLU A 176 -2.94 0.51 -13.00
C GLU A 176 -1.48 0.66 -13.47
N ARG A 177 -0.91 1.84 -13.19
CA ARG A 177 0.47 2.20 -13.58
C ARG A 177 1.04 3.28 -12.66
N ILE A 178 2.36 3.38 -12.62
CA ILE A 178 3.05 4.48 -11.94
C ILE A 178 3.01 5.74 -12.84
N LYS A 179 2.75 6.89 -12.24
CA LYS A 179 2.91 8.17 -12.94
C LYS A 179 4.39 8.55 -13.02
N PRO A 180 4.89 9.07 -14.15
CA PRO A 180 6.28 9.53 -14.25
C PRO A 180 6.66 10.53 -13.15
N GLU A 181 5.73 11.38 -12.75
CA GLU A 181 5.90 12.37 -11.68
C GLU A 181 6.18 11.72 -10.33
N THR A 182 5.60 10.54 -10.04
CA THR A 182 5.88 9.75 -8.84
C THR A 182 7.33 9.27 -8.83
N VAL A 183 7.85 8.82 -9.98
CA VAL A 183 9.26 8.38 -10.11
C VAL A 183 10.22 9.55 -9.96
N GLU A 184 9.92 10.70 -10.58
CA GLU A 184 10.71 11.93 -10.43
C GLU A 184 10.72 12.42 -8.98
N TRP A 185 9.57 12.41 -8.32
CA TRP A 185 9.46 12.74 -6.91
C TRP A 185 10.31 11.81 -6.04
N PHE A 186 10.25 10.50 -6.29
CA PHE A 186 11.06 9.51 -5.58
C PHE A 186 12.56 9.79 -5.76
N ARG A 187 13.03 10.00 -7.00
CA ARG A 187 14.44 10.31 -7.29
C ARG A 187 14.91 11.59 -6.59
N ARG A 188 14.13 12.65 -6.69
CA ARG A 188 14.43 13.94 -6.05
C ARG A 188 14.50 13.80 -4.54
N THR A 189 13.51 13.19 -3.92
CA THR A 189 13.43 13.01 -2.47
C THR A 189 14.54 12.08 -1.95
N SER A 190 14.81 10.98 -2.65
CA SER A 190 15.90 10.05 -2.31
C SER A 190 17.27 10.75 -2.39
N SER A 191 17.49 11.59 -3.42
CA SER A 191 18.72 12.37 -3.56
C SER A 191 18.89 13.37 -2.41
N ALA A 192 17.82 14.06 -2.01
CA ALA A 192 17.85 14.99 -0.87
C ALA A 192 18.20 14.27 0.43
N LEU A 193 17.53 13.15 0.73
CA LEU A 193 17.81 12.33 1.91
C LEU A 193 19.25 11.78 1.91
N THR A 194 19.77 11.40 0.75
CA THR A 194 21.16 10.94 0.60
C THR A 194 22.14 12.08 0.92
N ALA A 195 21.88 13.29 0.42
CA ALA A 195 22.72 14.46 0.72
C ALA A 195 22.70 14.81 2.22
N GLU A 196 21.52 14.81 2.84
CA GLU A 196 21.35 15.06 4.28
C GLU A 196 22.03 13.98 5.14
N ASN A 197 22.13 12.74 4.64
CA ASN A 197 22.83 11.64 5.32
C ASN A 197 24.34 11.57 4.96
N GLY A 198 24.93 12.66 4.53
CA GLY A 198 26.37 12.75 4.24
C GLY A 198 26.80 11.99 2.97
N GLY A 199 25.94 11.91 1.97
CA GLY A 199 26.21 11.26 0.69
C GLY A 199 25.95 9.76 0.64
N SER A 200 25.40 9.18 1.72
CA SER A 200 25.09 7.74 1.78
C SER A 200 23.57 7.54 1.69
N PRO A 201 23.06 6.68 0.79
CA PRO A 201 21.63 6.37 0.71
C PRO A 201 21.09 5.83 2.02
N ILE A 202 19.93 6.30 2.45
CA ILE A 202 19.27 5.79 3.66
C ILE A 202 18.58 4.46 3.32
N PRO A 203 18.84 3.37 4.10
CA PRO A 203 18.12 2.11 3.92
C PRO A 203 16.61 2.32 4.02
N SER A 204 15.84 1.66 3.15
CA SER A 204 14.41 1.87 3.08
C SER A 204 13.63 0.65 2.61
N LEU A 205 12.33 0.63 2.92
CA LEU A 205 11.34 -0.23 2.29
C LEU A 205 10.44 0.64 1.40
N MET A 206 9.95 0.06 0.31
CA MET A 206 9.01 0.70 -0.59
C MET A 206 7.70 -0.10 -0.61
N PHE A 207 6.58 0.59 -0.49
CA PHE A 207 5.26 -0.02 -0.50
C PHE A 207 4.46 0.52 -1.68
N LEU A 208 3.91 -0.42 -2.44
CA LEU A 208 3.01 -0.22 -3.56
C LEU A 208 1.78 -1.11 -3.34
N HIS A 209 0.66 -0.79 -3.98
CA HIS A 209 -0.45 -1.74 -3.99
C HIS A 209 -0.20 -2.86 -4.99
N ILE A 210 -0.01 -2.53 -6.27
CA ILE A 210 0.13 -3.49 -7.37
C ILE A 210 1.61 -3.83 -7.60
N PRO A 211 1.96 -5.10 -7.79
CA PRO A 211 3.33 -5.50 -8.10
C PRO A 211 3.89 -4.84 -9.37
N LEU A 212 5.19 -4.55 -9.37
CA LEU A 212 5.89 -4.03 -10.54
C LEU A 212 5.99 -5.10 -11.64
N PRO A 213 6.06 -4.71 -12.93
CA PRO A 213 6.19 -5.65 -14.05
C PRO A 213 7.38 -6.61 -13.92
N GLU A 214 8.48 -6.15 -13.34
CA GLU A 214 9.71 -6.92 -13.10
C GLU A 214 9.49 -8.13 -12.18
N THR A 215 8.39 -8.15 -11.41
CA THR A 215 8.00 -9.29 -10.59
C THR A 215 7.82 -10.56 -11.44
N LEU A 216 7.34 -10.43 -12.68
CA LEU A 216 7.19 -11.56 -13.58
C LEU A 216 8.52 -12.17 -14.01
N GLU A 217 9.60 -11.44 -13.94
CA GLU A 217 10.95 -11.93 -14.27
C GLU A 217 11.48 -12.97 -13.25
N LEU A 218 10.86 -13.04 -12.07
CA LEU A 218 11.20 -14.06 -11.07
C LEU A 218 10.76 -15.46 -11.47
N PHE A 219 9.89 -15.58 -12.47
CA PHE A 219 9.27 -16.83 -12.87
C PHE A 219 9.75 -17.30 -14.25
N GLU A 220 9.65 -18.61 -14.47
CA GLU A 220 9.84 -19.24 -15.77
C GLU A 220 8.77 -20.30 -16.03
N LYS A 221 8.43 -20.52 -17.31
CA LYS A 221 7.57 -21.64 -17.70
C LYS A 221 8.30 -22.96 -17.51
N CYS A 222 7.63 -23.96 -16.93
CA CYS A 222 8.17 -25.31 -16.80
C CYS A 222 7.29 -26.29 -17.59
N PRO A 223 7.85 -26.98 -18.61
CA PRO A 223 7.07 -27.80 -19.54
C PRO A 223 6.34 -28.99 -18.89
N THR A 224 6.93 -29.56 -17.85
CA THR A 224 6.43 -30.79 -17.20
C THR A 224 5.59 -30.51 -15.95
N GLY A 225 5.52 -29.29 -15.49
CA GLY A 225 4.92 -28.94 -14.21
C GLY A 225 5.71 -29.37 -12.98
N GLU A 226 6.88 -29.97 -13.15
CA GLU A 226 7.75 -30.36 -12.03
C GLU A 226 8.32 -29.12 -11.34
N GLY A 227 8.07 -29.01 -10.02
CA GLY A 227 8.44 -27.84 -9.24
C GLY A 227 7.59 -26.60 -9.53
N ALA A 228 6.45 -26.76 -10.23
CA ALA A 228 5.54 -25.66 -10.51
C ALA A 228 4.93 -25.13 -9.20
N VAL A 229 4.87 -23.81 -9.09
CA VAL A 229 4.17 -23.09 -8.01
C VAL A 229 2.81 -22.60 -8.46
N PHE A 230 2.57 -22.57 -9.80
CA PHE A 230 1.32 -22.12 -10.39
C PHE A 230 1.03 -22.85 -11.72
N LYS A 231 -0.28 -23.08 -11.99
CA LYS A 231 -0.78 -23.57 -13.27
C LYS A 231 -1.77 -22.56 -13.85
N SER A 232 -1.45 -21.99 -14.99
CA SER A 232 -2.31 -21.04 -15.68
C SER A 232 -3.52 -21.71 -16.34
N HIS A 233 -4.55 -20.92 -16.64
CA HIS A 233 -5.77 -21.37 -17.34
C HIS A 233 -5.49 -21.93 -18.74
N ASP A 234 -4.44 -21.47 -19.42
CA ASP A 234 -3.98 -22.03 -20.71
C ASP A 234 -3.25 -23.37 -20.58
N GLY A 235 -3.10 -23.88 -19.35
CA GLY A 235 -2.42 -25.10 -19.04
C GLY A 235 -0.90 -24.97 -18.85
N SER A 236 -0.33 -23.79 -19.02
CA SER A 236 1.08 -23.54 -18.77
C SER A 236 1.38 -23.63 -17.27
N TYR A 237 2.54 -24.20 -16.95
CA TYR A 237 3.06 -24.25 -15.58
C TYR A 237 4.18 -23.22 -15.40
N TYR A 238 4.25 -22.63 -14.21
CA TYR A 238 5.25 -21.65 -13.82
C TYR A 238 5.93 -22.07 -12.53
N ARG A 239 7.22 -21.81 -12.43
CA ARG A 239 8.02 -21.96 -11.20
C ARG A 239 8.90 -20.74 -11.01
N PHE A 240 9.39 -20.54 -9.79
CA PHE A 240 10.46 -19.57 -9.57
C PHE A 240 11.72 -19.99 -10.33
N LYS A 241 12.40 -19.03 -10.93
CA LYS A 241 13.77 -19.23 -11.40
C LYS A 241 14.65 -19.63 -10.21
N PRO A 242 15.70 -20.44 -10.41
CA PRO A 242 16.56 -20.90 -9.33
C PRO A 242 17.11 -19.75 -8.46
N GLY A 243 16.83 -19.79 -7.17
CA GLY A 243 17.27 -18.78 -6.20
C GLY A 243 16.48 -17.46 -6.22
N CYS A 244 15.46 -17.33 -7.06
CA CYS A 244 14.71 -16.06 -7.21
C CYS A 244 13.51 -15.92 -6.27
N GLY A 245 13.06 -16.99 -5.61
CA GLY A 245 11.91 -16.87 -4.74
C GLY A 245 11.49 -18.17 -4.08
N SER A 246 10.52 -18.03 -3.18
CA SER A 246 9.82 -19.14 -2.52
C SER A 246 8.41 -18.69 -2.20
N GLY A 247 7.50 -19.65 -2.00
CA GLY A 247 6.12 -19.39 -1.67
C GLY A 247 5.15 -20.26 -2.47
N SER A 248 3.89 -19.91 -2.39
CA SER A 248 2.83 -20.54 -3.18
C SER A 248 2.03 -19.47 -3.94
N LEU A 249 1.65 -19.79 -5.16
CA LEU A 249 0.83 -18.92 -6.00
C LEU A 249 -0.51 -19.58 -6.29
N GLY A 250 -1.59 -18.88 -5.96
CA GLY A 250 -2.93 -19.22 -6.44
C GLY A 250 -3.21 -18.66 -7.83
N GLU A 251 -2.46 -17.60 -8.21
CA GLU A 251 -2.51 -16.94 -9.50
C GLU A 251 -1.12 -16.39 -9.87
N LEU A 252 -0.90 -16.09 -11.16
CA LEU A 252 0.29 -15.30 -11.53
C LEU A 252 0.12 -13.89 -11.00
N PRO A 253 1.21 -13.24 -10.54
CA PRO A 253 1.12 -11.86 -10.08
C PRO A 253 0.48 -10.96 -11.12
N ALA A 254 -0.59 -10.27 -10.72
CA ALA A 254 -1.22 -9.23 -11.52
C ALA A 254 -0.39 -7.95 -11.38
N VAL A 255 0.48 -7.72 -12.35
CA VAL A 255 1.43 -6.61 -12.32
C VAL A 255 0.87 -5.36 -12.97
N LEU A 256 1.45 -4.21 -12.63
CA LEU A 256 1.16 -2.94 -13.29
C LEU A 256 1.30 -3.02 -14.81
N GLU A 257 0.46 -2.27 -15.52
CA GLU A 257 0.59 -2.06 -16.98
C GLU A 257 1.92 -1.38 -17.33
N ASP A 258 2.40 -0.47 -16.48
CA ASP A 258 3.63 0.29 -16.66
C ASP A 258 4.20 0.73 -15.30
N GLY A 259 5.42 0.35 -15.01
CA GLY A 259 6.17 0.74 -13.80
C GLY A 259 6.90 2.08 -13.94
N ALA A 260 6.84 2.74 -15.10
CA ALA A 260 7.50 4.03 -15.41
C ALA A 260 8.99 4.07 -15.04
N GLY A 261 9.67 2.92 -14.98
CA GLY A 261 11.07 2.82 -14.60
C GLY A 261 11.34 2.98 -13.09
N LEU A 262 10.33 2.78 -12.24
CA LEU A 262 10.51 2.88 -10.78
C LEU A 262 11.50 1.87 -10.24
N PHE A 263 11.51 0.64 -10.79
CA PHE A 263 12.46 -0.39 -10.37
C PHE A 263 13.91 0.04 -10.61
N ASP A 264 14.21 0.54 -11.82
CA ASP A 264 15.54 1.07 -12.15
C ASP A 264 15.91 2.26 -11.26
N ALA A 265 14.95 3.16 -11.04
CA ALA A 265 15.14 4.29 -10.13
C ALA A 265 15.49 3.83 -8.70
N ALA A 266 14.83 2.78 -8.20
CA ALA A 266 15.12 2.23 -6.87
C ALA A 266 16.52 1.62 -6.78
N LEU A 267 16.98 0.94 -7.83
CA LEU A 267 18.34 0.40 -7.94
C LEU A 267 19.40 1.52 -8.00
N GLU A 268 19.18 2.53 -8.83
CA GLU A 268 20.10 3.66 -9.00
C GLU A 268 20.23 4.49 -7.71
N CYS A 269 19.14 4.75 -7.01
CA CYS A 269 19.15 5.45 -5.73
C CYS A 269 19.79 4.64 -4.58
N GLY A 270 19.81 3.31 -4.68
CA GLY A 270 20.59 2.39 -3.84
C GLY A 270 20.12 2.20 -2.40
N GLY A 271 19.11 2.92 -1.93
CA GLY A 271 18.60 2.84 -0.55
C GLY A 271 17.57 1.73 -0.33
N VAL A 272 16.77 1.42 -1.35
CA VAL A 272 15.65 0.48 -1.25
C VAL A 272 16.15 -0.95 -1.06
N LYS A 273 15.69 -1.61 0.01
CA LYS A 273 16.09 -2.98 0.37
C LYS A 273 15.04 -4.02 -0.02
N ALA A 274 13.78 -3.62 -0.07
CA ALA A 274 12.68 -4.44 -0.55
C ALA A 274 11.53 -3.56 -1.03
N ILE A 275 10.77 -4.11 -1.98
CA ILE A 275 9.48 -3.59 -2.43
C ILE A 275 8.43 -4.57 -1.93
N VAL A 276 7.38 -4.06 -1.32
CA VAL A 276 6.30 -4.83 -0.69
C VAL A 276 4.98 -4.43 -1.33
N THR A 277 4.20 -5.40 -1.75
CA THR A 277 2.94 -5.17 -2.48
C THR A 277 1.76 -5.92 -1.86
N GLY A 278 0.57 -5.57 -2.31
CA GLY A 278 -0.69 -6.27 -2.04
C GLY A 278 -1.30 -6.81 -3.34
N HIS A 279 -2.60 -6.58 -3.55
CA HIS A 279 -3.34 -6.81 -4.78
C HIS A 279 -3.64 -8.29 -5.09
N ASP A 280 -2.66 -9.18 -5.00
CA ASP A 280 -2.82 -10.62 -5.24
C ASP A 280 -3.35 -11.31 -3.99
N HIS A 281 -4.65 -11.67 -3.97
CA HIS A 281 -5.33 -12.16 -2.76
C HIS A 281 -4.99 -13.60 -2.38
N VAL A 282 -4.40 -14.38 -3.30
CA VAL A 282 -4.18 -15.82 -3.13
C VAL A 282 -2.72 -16.23 -3.28
N ASN A 283 -1.81 -15.26 -3.27
CA ASN A 283 -0.38 -15.48 -3.32
C ASN A 283 0.25 -15.34 -1.92
N CYS A 284 1.24 -16.21 -1.59
CA CYS A 284 1.93 -16.26 -0.30
C CYS A 284 3.43 -16.47 -0.46
#